data_319eb8cfe1ce11857dfc5b9ce59d94df
#
_entry.id   319eb8cfe1ce11857dfc5b9ce59d94df
#
_cell.length_a   1.000
_cell.length_b   1.000
_cell.length_c   1.000
_cell.angle_alpha   90.00
_cell.angle_beta   90.00
_cell.angle_gamma   90.00
#
_symmetry.space_group_name_H-M   'P 1'
#
loop_
_entity.id
_entity.type
_entity.pdbx_description
1 polymer ?
#
loop_
_entity_poly.entity_id
_entity_poly.type
_entity_poly.pdbx_seq_one_letter_code
_entity_poly.pdbx_strand_id
1 'polypeptide(L)'
;MQPLKRLPLEQLALAAIGGLVLTSLVVLAPAVASRLNPPRAVTTPLPTAEPTAPPAAVLLPEELERDLQGVMILANDRTFGTAFLIDPRGTFITAASLVTGTASLRLIDNTGGSHAVRVIGIDAAIGLAEVQADADGLPLAFGVSGTVKTSDPLVLLASPKVANLRTATPAVVTEAGPGTFNIRSDDLPGEIGGPLVGPGGTVLGLFTQHGSALPIAAAQADLAAWHGRDGTAVPLGALPVDLVLRGTDGTSVPSSGVSLLSVAPTRASTTQTTLITLQGSGFIAGPTLAVRFVPVASPSGAFQGLNATVVNGSAITVKVPAGAMVQDYVVEVTNGDGAAATFHTAFTVTP
;
A
#
# COMPACT_ATOMS: atom_id res chain seq x y z
N MET A 1 -56.46 11.78 -19.27
CA MET A 1 -56.13 10.90 -20.39
C MET A 1 -55.67 11.74 -21.55
N GLN A 2 -54.37 11.87 -21.75
CA GLN A 2 -53.80 12.38 -22.97
C GLN A 2 -52.53 11.57 -23.27
N PRO A 3 -52.26 11.16 -24.51
CA PRO A 3 -51.23 10.19 -24.85
C PRO A 3 -49.87 10.84 -25.05
N LEU A 4 -48.85 10.09 -24.64
CA LEU A 4 -47.42 10.34 -24.88
C LEU A 4 -47.10 10.40 -26.38
N LYS A 5 -46.53 11.53 -26.82
CA LYS A 5 -45.89 11.67 -28.12
C LYS A 5 -44.50 11.03 -28.12
N ARG A 6 -44.32 10.03 -28.96
CA ARG A 6 -43.03 9.45 -29.32
C ARG A 6 -42.28 10.38 -30.25
N LEU A 7 -41.02 10.69 -29.92
CA LEU A 7 -40.08 11.36 -30.83
C LEU A 7 -39.32 10.31 -31.65
N PRO A 8 -39.10 10.54 -32.95
CA PRO A 8 -38.45 9.55 -33.82
C PRO A 8 -36.92 9.60 -33.68
N LEU A 9 -36.36 8.40 -33.64
CA LEU A 9 -34.94 8.09 -33.80
C LEU A 9 -34.57 8.13 -35.29
N GLU A 10 -34.20 9.28 -35.81
CA GLU A 10 -33.54 9.38 -37.10
C GLU A 10 -32.87 10.76 -37.21
N GLN A 11 -31.62 10.84 -36.75
CA GLN A 11 -30.63 11.84 -37.20
C GLN A 11 -29.32 11.69 -36.43
N LEU A 12 -28.57 10.64 -36.74
CA LEU A 12 -27.18 10.49 -36.36
C LEU A 12 -26.46 9.64 -37.42
N ALA A 13 -26.22 10.24 -38.56
CA ALA A 13 -25.21 9.76 -39.50
C ALA A 13 -24.84 10.89 -40.43
N LEU A 14 -23.63 11.15 -40.60
CA LEU A 14 -22.81 11.90 -41.53
C LEU A 14 -22.05 13.07 -40.94
N ALA A 15 -20.79 12.80 -40.59
CA ALA A 15 -19.67 13.69 -40.87
C ALA A 15 -18.35 13.03 -40.43
N ALA A 16 -17.69 12.30 -41.30
CA ALA A 16 -16.25 12.04 -41.20
C ALA A 16 -15.74 11.39 -42.49
N ILE A 17 -15.57 12.12 -43.56
CA ILE A 17 -14.64 11.77 -44.63
C ILE A 17 -14.02 13.07 -45.12
N GLY A 18 -12.82 13.35 -44.64
CA GLY A 18 -11.94 14.40 -45.12
C GLY A 18 -10.56 13.80 -45.38
N GLY A 19 -10.35 13.33 -46.60
CA GLY A 19 -9.11 12.73 -47.04
C GLY A 19 -8.00 13.77 -47.17
N LEU A 20 -6.82 13.43 -46.68
CA LEU A 20 -5.57 14.11 -46.94
C LEU A 20 -4.76 13.31 -47.96
N VAL A 21 -4.78 13.77 -49.22
CA VAL A 21 -3.90 13.29 -50.29
C VAL A 21 -2.59 14.06 -50.17
N LEU A 22 -1.51 13.39 -49.74
CA LEU A 22 -0.15 13.93 -49.82
C LEU A 22 0.52 13.45 -51.11
N THR A 23 0.64 14.33 -52.08
CA THR A 23 1.39 14.10 -53.30
C THR A 23 2.88 14.12 -53.03
N SER A 24 3.53 12.99 -53.26
CA SER A 24 4.98 12.87 -53.24
C SER A 24 5.58 13.46 -54.54
N LEU A 25 6.34 14.52 -54.41
CA LEU A 25 7.14 15.09 -55.51
C LEU A 25 8.53 14.41 -55.50
N VAL A 26 8.76 13.49 -56.43
CA VAL A 26 10.08 12.92 -56.69
C VAL A 26 10.86 13.86 -57.58
N VAL A 27 11.88 14.51 -57.02
CA VAL A 27 12.88 15.29 -57.81
C VAL A 27 14.09 14.36 -58.05
N LEU A 28 14.26 13.94 -59.29
CA LEU A 28 15.47 13.36 -59.78
C LEU A 28 16.53 14.44 -59.98
N ALA A 29 17.64 14.39 -59.29
CA ALA A 29 18.85 15.16 -59.57
C ALA A 29 20.00 14.27 -59.97
N PRO A 30 20.82 14.61 -60.96
CA PRO A 30 21.83 13.75 -61.55
C PRO A 30 23.07 13.58 -60.67
N ALA A 31 23.63 12.38 -60.71
CA ALA A 31 24.85 12.02 -60.05
C ALA A 31 26.07 12.78 -60.64
N VAL A 32 26.72 13.56 -59.79
CA VAL A 32 28.08 14.02 -60.02
C VAL A 32 28.98 13.27 -59.06
N ALA A 33 29.77 12.35 -59.64
CA ALA A 33 30.79 11.61 -58.90
C ALA A 33 31.95 12.52 -58.57
N SER A 34 32.02 13.03 -57.37
CA SER A 34 33.22 13.62 -56.76
C SER A 34 33.81 12.65 -55.75
N ARG A 35 34.98 12.10 -56.11
CA ARG A 35 35.80 11.35 -55.19
C ARG A 35 36.32 12.34 -54.13
N LEU A 36 35.69 12.31 -52.96
CA LEU A 36 36.16 13.01 -51.77
C LEU A 36 36.45 11.94 -50.72
N ASN A 37 37.61 12.02 -50.12
CA ASN A 37 38.05 11.21 -49.00
C ASN A 37 36.96 11.11 -47.94
N PRO A 38 36.72 9.92 -47.34
CA PRO A 38 35.77 9.84 -46.27
C PRO A 38 36.26 10.69 -45.09
N PRO A 39 35.41 11.56 -44.53
CA PRO A 39 35.78 12.29 -43.35
C PRO A 39 36.00 11.28 -42.23
N ARG A 40 37.17 11.38 -41.61
CA ARG A 40 37.52 10.62 -40.41
C ARG A 40 36.46 10.87 -39.37
N ALA A 41 35.66 9.86 -39.01
CA ALA A 41 34.66 9.96 -37.96
C ALA A 41 35.37 10.37 -36.67
N VAL A 42 35.16 11.61 -36.27
CA VAL A 42 35.49 12.07 -34.92
C VAL A 42 34.45 11.44 -34.04
N THR A 43 34.79 10.30 -33.42
CA THR A 43 33.99 9.74 -32.33
C THR A 43 34.10 10.71 -31.17
N THR A 44 33.12 11.61 -31.09
CA THR A 44 32.87 12.36 -29.86
C THR A 44 32.57 11.31 -28.78
N PRO A 45 33.34 11.22 -27.69
CA PRO A 45 33.03 10.29 -26.63
C PRO A 45 31.62 10.65 -26.11
N LEU A 46 30.73 9.64 -26.12
CA LEU A 46 29.44 9.75 -25.48
C LEU A 46 29.69 10.17 -24.02
N PRO A 47 29.05 11.24 -23.52
CA PRO A 47 29.22 11.61 -22.13
C PRO A 47 28.88 10.39 -21.28
N THR A 48 29.87 9.86 -20.59
CA THR A 48 29.66 8.83 -19.56
C THR A 48 28.74 9.46 -18.56
N ALA A 49 27.51 8.95 -18.47
CA ALA A 49 26.57 9.38 -17.43
C ALA A 49 27.30 9.18 -16.09
N GLU A 50 27.56 10.28 -15.42
CA GLU A 50 28.09 10.26 -14.06
C GLU A 50 27.11 9.43 -13.23
N PRO A 51 27.56 8.41 -12.47
CA PRO A 51 26.63 7.62 -11.68
C PRO A 51 25.88 8.57 -10.76
N THR A 52 24.59 8.72 -11.02
CA THR A 52 23.70 9.50 -10.15
C THR A 52 23.80 8.89 -8.77
N ALA A 53 24.32 9.65 -7.81
CA ALA A 53 24.39 9.21 -6.43
C ALA A 53 22.99 8.74 -6.00
N PRO A 54 22.87 7.62 -5.26
CA PRO A 54 21.57 7.20 -4.74
C PRO A 54 20.94 8.39 -4.01
N PRO A 55 19.62 8.60 -4.14
CA PRO A 55 18.94 9.66 -3.39
C PRO A 55 19.26 9.47 -1.91
N ALA A 56 19.69 10.54 -1.24
CA ALA A 56 19.98 10.52 0.19
C ALA A 56 18.77 9.94 0.91
N ALA A 57 18.98 9.05 1.88
CA ALA A 57 17.92 8.51 2.70
C ALA A 57 17.18 9.66 3.40
N VAL A 58 15.85 9.64 3.37
CA VAL A 58 15.03 10.69 4.01
C VAL A 58 15.21 10.67 5.52
N LEU A 59 15.41 9.47 6.08
CA LEU A 59 15.63 9.23 7.51
C LEU A 59 16.94 8.48 7.72
N LEU A 60 17.65 8.84 8.78
CA LEU A 60 18.75 8.02 9.28
C LEU A 60 18.20 6.76 9.95
N PRO A 61 18.93 5.63 9.96
CA PRO A 61 18.49 4.40 10.62
C PRO A 61 18.08 4.59 12.08
N GLU A 62 18.83 5.41 12.81
CA GLU A 62 18.55 5.73 14.23
C GLU A 62 17.27 6.55 14.43
N GLU A 63 16.97 7.47 13.50
CA GLU A 63 15.71 8.22 13.48
C GLU A 63 14.53 7.30 13.23
N LEU A 64 14.68 6.40 12.24
CA LEU A 64 13.67 5.41 11.92
C LEU A 64 13.37 4.47 13.09
N GLU A 65 14.39 3.92 13.74
CA GLU A 65 14.24 3.05 14.91
C GLU A 65 13.54 3.77 16.07
N ARG A 66 13.89 5.02 16.31
CA ARG A 66 13.27 5.86 17.33
C ARG A 66 11.80 6.10 17.02
N ASP A 67 11.48 6.53 15.81
CA ASP A 67 10.12 6.91 15.41
C ASP A 67 9.18 5.71 15.38
N LEU A 68 9.68 4.53 14.99
CA LEU A 68 8.91 3.29 15.02
C LEU A 68 8.48 2.85 16.41
N GLN A 69 9.13 3.33 17.48
CA GLN A 69 8.70 3.03 18.84
C GLN A 69 7.38 3.70 19.23
N GLY A 70 7.01 4.77 18.52
CA GLY A 70 5.75 5.46 18.72
C GLY A 70 4.67 5.05 17.73
N VAL A 71 4.93 4.10 16.82
CA VAL A 71 3.98 3.68 15.78
C VAL A 71 3.41 2.32 16.12
N MET A 72 2.08 2.21 16.20
CA MET A 72 1.36 1.03 16.66
C MET A 72 0.22 0.66 15.74
N ILE A 73 -0.29 -0.57 15.86
CA ILE A 73 -1.46 -1.03 15.12
C ILE A 73 -2.71 -0.54 15.83
N LEU A 74 -3.61 0.10 15.10
CA LEU A 74 -4.98 0.34 15.54
C LEU A 74 -5.91 -0.62 14.81
N ALA A 75 -6.56 -1.53 15.54
CA ALA A 75 -7.49 -2.50 15.00
C ALA A 75 -8.92 -2.21 15.47
N ASN A 76 -9.88 -2.37 14.57
CA ASN A 76 -11.29 -2.29 14.87
C ASN A 76 -12.00 -3.60 14.49
N ASP A 77 -13.35 -3.65 14.60
CA ASP A 77 -14.16 -4.83 14.30
C ASP A 77 -14.22 -5.20 12.80
N ARG A 78 -13.64 -4.40 11.92
CA ARG A 78 -13.70 -4.60 10.46
C ARG A 78 -12.33 -4.64 9.80
N THR A 79 -11.36 -3.92 10.37
CA THR A 79 -10.07 -3.67 9.72
C THR A 79 -9.01 -3.28 10.74
N PHE A 80 -7.80 -3.11 10.26
CA PHE A 80 -6.74 -2.48 11.03
C PHE A 80 -6.03 -1.41 10.20
N GLY A 81 -5.30 -0.56 10.89
CA GLY A 81 -4.43 0.45 10.34
C GLY A 81 -3.36 0.82 11.36
N THR A 82 -2.85 2.01 11.22
CA THR A 82 -1.77 2.55 12.06
C THR A 82 -2.27 3.68 12.91
N ALA A 83 -1.76 3.80 14.12
CA ALA A 83 -1.83 4.98 14.96
C ALA A 83 -0.43 5.33 15.45
N PHE A 84 -0.16 6.61 15.71
CA PHE A 84 1.13 7.04 16.22
C PHE A 84 1.00 7.95 17.42
N LEU A 85 1.90 7.75 18.36
CA LEU A 85 1.95 8.46 19.65
C LEU A 85 2.44 9.88 19.45
N ILE A 86 1.73 10.85 20.05
CA ILE A 86 2.08 12.28 20.00
C ILE A 86 2.36 12.89 21.37
N ASP A 87 1.96 12.21 22.44
CA ASP A 87 2.10 12.69 23.82
C ASP A 87 2.41 11.49 24.74
N PRO A 88 3.39 11.62 25.67
CA PRO A 88 3.76 10.53 26.59
C PRO A 88 2.61 10.05 27.49
N ARG A 89 1.49 10.76 27.53
CA ARG A 89 0.28 10.33 28.26
C ARG A 89 -0.58 9.31 27.50
N GLY A 90 -0.09 8.78 26.38
CA GLY A 90 -0.80 7.78 25.60
C GLY A 90 -1.80 8.37 24.62
N THR A 91 -1.56 9.58 24.12
CA THR A 91 -2.39 10.21 23.07
C THR A 91 -1.85 9.83 21.69
N PHE A 92 -2.70 9.27 20.86
CA PHE A 92 -2.38 8.83 19.51
C PHE A 92 -3.22 9.54 18.47
N ILE A 93 -2.65 9.71 17.29
CA ILE A 93 -3.35 10.18 16.09
C ILE A 93 -3.49 9.02 15.10
N THR A 94 -4.63 8.99 14.41
CA THR A 94 -4.93 8.03 13.35
C THR A 94 -5.92 8.60 12.34
N ALA A 95 -6.22 7.84 11.27
CA ALA A 95 -7.24 8.23 10.31
C ALA A 95 -8.66 8.02 10.89
N ALA A 96 -9.55 8.98 10.67
CA ALA A 96 -10.93 8.91 11.12
C ALA A 96 -11.69 7.67 10.62
N SER A 97 -11.33 7.18 9.43
CA SER A 97 -11.93 5.98 8.82
C SER A 97 -11.73 4.71 9.66
N LEU A 98 -10.67 4.65 10.47
CA LEU A 98 -10.40 3.51 11.37
C LEU A 98 -11.24 3.55 12.64
N VAL A 99 -11.79 4.70 12.99
CA VAL A 99 -12.50 4.93 14.26
C VAL A 99 -14.00 5.10 14.05
N THR A 100 -14.40 5.72 12.94
CA THR A 100 -15.81 6.05 12.68
C THR A 100 -16.67 4.81 12.51
N GLY A 101 -17.76 4.71 13.30
CA GLY A 101 -18.76 3.64 13.19
C GLY A 101 -18.26 2.27 13.60
N THR A 102 -17.21 2.17 14.41
CA THR A 102 -16.67 0.90 14.92
C THR A 102 -17.40 0.47 16.20
N ALA A 103 -17.59 -0.84 16.37
CA ALA A 103 -18.14 -1.45 17.58
C ALA A 103 -17.05 -1.83 18.60
N SER A 104 -15.81 -2.03 18.14
CA SER A 104 -14.66 -2.28 18.99
C SER A 104 -13.41 -1.61 18.45
N LEU A 105 -12.50 -1.26 19.35
CA LEU A 105 -11.24 -0.60 18.98
C LEU A 105 -10.16 -1.03 19.96
N ARG A 106 -8.99 -1.40 19.42
CA ARG A 106 -7.81 -1.80 20.19
C ARG A 106 -6.56 -1.21 19.59
N LEU A 107 -5.65 -0.81 20.46
CA LEU A 107 -4.28 -0.52 20.08
C LEU A 107 -3.41 -1.73 20.39
N ILE A 108 -2.57 -2.15 19.44
CA ILE A 108 -1.64 -3.26 19.61
C ILE A 108 -0.23 -2.67 19.53
N ASP A 109 0.49 -2.80 20.63
CA ASP A 109 1.83 -2.24 20.76
C ASP A 109 2.91 -3.09 20.05
N ASN A 110 4.12 -2.58 20.05
CA ASN A 110 5.27 -3.24 19.44
C ASN A 110 5.68 -4.55 20.13
N THR A 111 5.16 -4.85 21.32
CA THR A 111 5.36 -6.13 22.00
C THR A 111 4.27 -7.15 21.69
N GLY A 112 3.18 -6.73 21.06
CA GLY A 112 1.97 -7.50 20.82
C GLY A 112 0.94 -7.37 21.94
N GLY A 113 1.17 -6.49 22.92
CA GLY A 113 0.21 -6.13 23.97
C GLY A 113 -1.01 -5.43 23.38
N SER A 114 -2.20 -5.77 23.87
CA SER A 114 -3.46 -5.18 23.40
C SER A 114 -4.03 -4.25 24.46
N HIS A 115 -4.24 -2.99 24.07
CA HIS A 115 -4.66 -1.91 24.97
C HIS A 115 -6.08 -1.44 24.61
N ALA A 116 -6.85 -1.10 25.64
CA ALA A 116 -8.15 -0.47 25.48
C ALA A 116 -7.99 0.96 24.95
N VAL A 117 -8.86 1.35 24.04
CA VAL A 117 -8.81 2.67 23.40
C VAL A 117 -10.01 3.52 23.82
N ARG A 118 -9.76 4.79 24.11
CA ARG A 118 -10.76 5.83 24.28
C ARG A 118 -10.67 6.80 23.11
N VAL A 119 -11.79 7.15 22.52
CA VAL A 119 -11.84 8.13 21.44
C VAL A 119 -11.95 9.51 22.04
N ILE A 120 -11.03 10.39 21.74
CA ILE A 120 -10.97 11.76 22.25
C ILE A 120 -11.70 12.71 21.31
N GLY A 121 -11.43 12.58 20.00
CA GLY A 121 -12.05 13.41 18.99
C GLY A 121 -12.01 12.76 17.63
N ILE A 122 -12.97 13.12 16.77
CA ILE A 122 -13.03 12.72 15.36
C ILE A 122 -13.45 13.93 14.55
N ASP A 123 -12.69 14.24 13.51
CA ASP A 123 -13.13 15.09 12.41
C ASP A 123 -13.10 14.28 11.10
N ALA A 124 -14.29 13.80 10.72
CA ALA A 124 -14.44 12.99 9.50
C ALA A 124 -14.27 13.83 8.22
N ALA A 125 -14.41 15.15 8.29
CA ALA A 125 -14.31 16.02 7.12
C ALA A 125 -12.86 16.15 6.64
N ILE A 126 -11.91 16.16 7.58
CA ILE A 126 -10.47 16.19 7.26
C ILE A 126 -9.81 14.81 7.41
N GLY A 127 -10.55 13.80 7.88
CA GLY A 127 -10.04 12.44 8.03
C GLY A 127 -9.19 12.19 9.28
N LEU A 128 -9.31 13.02 10.32
CA LEU A 128 -8.53 12.99 11.55
C LEU A 128 -9.28 12.33 12.70
N ALA A 129 -8.58 11.51 13.49
CA ALA A 129 -9.05 11.08 14.80
C ALA A 129 -7.91 11.12 15.84
N GLU A 130 -8.28 11.48 17.07
CA GLU A 130 -7.43 11.39 18.24
C GLU A 130 -7.98 10.33 19.19
N VAL A 131 -7.11 9.44 19.64
CA VAL A 131 -7.45 8.36 20.56
C VAL A 131 -6.44 8.28 21.70
N GLN A 132 -6.86 7.73 22.82
CA GLN A 132 -6.03 7.53 24.00
C GLN A 132 -5.98 6.05 24.37
N ALA A 133 -4.78 5.57 24.68
CA ALA A 133 -4.54 4.21 25.18
C ALA A 133 -3.37 4.24 26.18
N ASP A 134 -3.39 3.33 27.14
CA ASP A 134 -2.29 3.13 28.09
C ASP A 134 -1.25 2.19 27.45
N ALA A 135 -0.44 2.76 26.56
CA ALA A 135 0.61 2.05 25.85
C ALA A 135 1.89 2.86 25.83
N ASP A 136 3.00 2.19 26.10
CA ASP A 136 4.32 2.80 26.15
C ASP A 136 4.91 2.99 24.74
N GLY A 137 5.58 4.12 24.51
CA GLY A 137 6.25 4.43 23.26
C GLY A 137 7.01 5.75 23.32
N LEU A 138 7.66 6.11 22.23
CA LEU A 138 8.27 7.43 22.07
C LEU A 138 7.38 8.31 21.19
N PRO A 139 6.93 9.46 21.69
CA PRO A 139 6.13 10.39 20.91
C PRO A 139 6.87 10.92 19.67
N LEU A 140 6.18 11.00 18.55
CA LEU A 140 6.70 11.60 17.33
C LEU A 140 6.53 13.13 17.40
N ALA A 141 7.58 13.84 17.00
CA ALA A 141 7.56 15.30 16.93
C ALA A 141 6.87 15.78 15.65
N PHE A 142 6.08 16.85 15.76
CA PHE A 142 5.49 17.50 14.60
C PHE A 142 6.50 18.39 13.89
N GLY A 143 6.50 18.34 12.57
CA GLY A 143 7.24 19.27 11.73
C GLY A 143 6.55 20.64 11.66
N VAL A 144 7.29 21.62 11.17
CA VAL A 144 6.78 22.99 11.01
C VAL A 144 5.81 23.05 9.84
N SER A 145 4.66 23.65 10.09
CA SER A 145 3.60 23.85 9.11
C SER A 145 4.06 24.60 7.84
N GLY A 146 3.56 24.18 6.69
CA GLY A 146 3.79 24.88 5.41
C GLY A 146 5.06 24.50 4.66
N THR A 147 5.76 23.45 5.10
CA THR A 147 7.04 23.03 4.50
C THR A 147 6.92 21.95 3.44
N VAL A 148 5.77 21.27 3.31
CA VAL A 148 5.59 20.21 2.31
C VAL A 148 5.42 20.80 0.91
N LYS A 149 6.27 20.40 -0.03
CA LYS A 149 6.25 20.85 -1.43
C LYS A 149 6.13 19.64 -2.37
N THR A 150 5.64 19.90 -3.56
CA THR A 150 5.67 18.91 -4.64
C THR A 150 7.09 18.41 -4.88
N SER A 151 7.24 17.11 -5.01
CA SER A 151 8.49 16.35 -5.14
C SER A 151 9.28 16.15 -3.84
N ASP A 152 8.78 16.63 -2.69
CA ASP A 152 9.43 16.33 -1.42
C ASP A 152 9.38 14.81 -1.15
N PRO A 153 10.52 14.20 -0.81
CA PRO A 153 10.56 12.82 -0.38
C PRO A 153 10.14 12.71 1.08
N LEU A 154 9.26 11.76 1.36
CA LEU A 154 8.75 11.43 2.69
C LEU A 154 8.91 9.93 2.95
N VAL A 155 8.70 9.52 4.19
CA VAL A 155 8.57 8.12 4.58
C VAL A 155 7.26 7.93 5.31
N LEU A 156 6.44 7.01 4.84
CA LEU A 156 5.24 6.55 5.53
C LEU A 156 5.66 5.47 6.52
N LEU A 157 5.37 5.69 7.80
CA LEU A 157 5.66 4.71 8.85
C LEU A 157 4.41 3.92 9.21
N ALA A 158 4.61 2.62 9.45
CA ALA A 158 3.57 1.72 9.94
C ALA A 158 4.13 0.78 11.02
N SER A 159 3.25 0.17 11.81
CA SER A 159 3.68 -0.71 12.87
C SER A 159 4.45 -1.92 12.34
N PRO A 160 5.61 -2.26 12.93
CA PRO A 160 6.51 -3.31 12.45
C PRO A 160 6.00 -4.73 12.67
N LYS A 161 4.88 -4.96 13.36
CA LYS A 161 4.50 -6.29 13.86
C LYS A 161 3.38 -6.99 13.12
N VAL A 162 2.81 -6.40 12.12
CA VAL A 162 1.98 -7.16 11.20
C VAL A 162 2.93 -7.90 10.26
N ALA A 163 2.87 -9.23 10.28
CA ALA A 163 3.71 -10.06 9.43
C ALA A 163 3.66 -9.53 7.99
N ASN A 164 4.83 -9.19 7.46
CA ASN A 164 5.05 -8.69 6.12
C ASN A 164 4.65 -7.23 5.81
N LEU A 165 4.20 -6.42 6.76
CA LEU A 165 4.12 -4.98 6.53
C LEU A 165 5.52 -4.36 6.57
N ARG A 166 5.76 -3.44 5.63
CA ARG A 166 6.93 -2.58 5.69
C ARG A 166 6.77 -1.66 6.90
N THR A 167 7.84 -1.48 7.63
CA THR A 167 7.85 -0.51 8.74
C THR A 167 8.06 0.91 8.24
N ALA A 168 8.57 1.06 7.02
CA ALA A 168 8.85 2.34 6.38
C ALA A 168 8.69 2.21 4.87
N THR A 169 7.76 2.95 4.29
CA THR A 169 7.46 2.97 2.86
C THR A 169 7.84 4.32 2.27
N PRO A 170 8.74 4.37 1.28
CA PRO A 170 9.07 5.62 0.60
C PRO A 170 7.83 6.24 -0.06
N ALA A 171 7.67 7.54 0.11
CA ALA A 171 6.60 8.32 -0.49
C ALA A 171 7.16 9.60 -1.11
N VAL A 172 6.49 10.10 -2.13
CA VAL A 172 6.83 11.37 -2.79
C VAL A 172 5.58 12.21 -2.92
N VAL A 173 5.64 13.48 -2.52
CA VAL A 173 4.55 14.43 -2.67
C VAL A 173 4.35 14.73 -4.15
N THR A 174 3.16 14.45 -4.67
CA THR A 174 2.79 14.74 -6.06
C THR A 174 2.11 16.08 -6.23
N GLU A 175 1.35 16.51 -5.21
CA GLU A 175 0.67 17.79 -5.17
C GLU A 175 0.57 18.25 -3.72
N ALA A 176 0.98 19.48 -3.44
CA ALA A 176 0.93 20.08 -2.11
C ALA A 176 -0.23 21.08 -2.02
N GLY A 177 -1.08 20.92 -0.99
CA GLY A 177 -2.20 21.81 -0.71
C GLY A 177 -2.34 22.11 0.79
N PRO A 178 -3.08 23.17 1.17
CA PRO A 178 -3.18 23.59 2.57
C PRO A 178 -4.02 22.64 3.43
N GLY A 179 -4.99 21.96 2.86
CA GLY A 179 -5.88 21.04 3.59
C GLY A 179 -5.65 19.56 3.29
N THR A 180 -4.96 19.26 2.20
CA THR A 180 -4.65 17.90 1.75
C THR A 180 -3.45 17.96 0.84
N PHE A 181 -2.57 16.99 0.90
CA PHE A 181 -1.57 16.79 -0.14
C PHE A 181 -1.63 15.36 -0.68
N ASN A 182 -1.35 15.24 -1.98
CA ASN A 182 -1.32 13.95 -2.64
C ASN A 182 0.08 13.37 -2.61
N ILE A 183 0.18 12.07 -2.43
CA ILE A 183 1.43 11.33 -2.46
C ILE A 183 1.39 10.18 -3.46
N ARG A 184 2.55 9.77 -3.89
CA ARG A 184 2.77 8.49 -4.57
C ARG A 184 3.63 7.63 -3.67
N SER A 185 3.13 6.45 -3.30
CA SER A 185 3.79 5.45 -2.49
C SER A 185 3.37 4.06 -2.98
N ASP A 186 4.18 3.07 -2.67
CA ASP A 186 3.80 1.65 -2.80
C ASP A 186 3.23 1.19 -1.45
N ASP A 187 2.23 1.90 -0.95
CA ASP A 187 1.64 1.66 0.34
C ASP A 187 0.96 0.28 0.41
N LEU A 188 0.98 -0.27 1.62
CA LEU A 188 0.46 -1.59 1.93
C LEU A 188 -0.79 -1.48 2.80
N PRO A 189 -1.64 -2.52 2.79
CA PRO A 189 -2.73 -2.64 3.74
C PRO A 189 -2.26 -2.45 5.19
N GLY A 190 -2.98 -1.65 5.98
CA GLY A 190 -2.64 -1.36 7.37
C GLY A 190 -1.77 -0.12 7.57
N GLU A 191 -1.32 0.56 6.52
CA GLU A 191 -0.56 1.81 6.63
C GLU A 191 -1.44 3.06 6.77
N ILE A 192 -2.76 2.96 6.48
CA ILE A 192 -3.72 4.05 6.74
C ILE A 192 -3.68 4.42 8.22
N GLY A 193 -3.63 5.71 8.50
CA GLY A 193 -3.46 6.26 9.86
C GLY A 193 -1.99 6.42 10.26
N GLY A 194 -1.05 6.02 9.41
CA GLY A 194 0.38 6.17 9.64
C GLY A 194 0.88 7.61 9.45
N PRO A 195 1.95 8.00 10.17
CA PRO A 195 2.59 9.28 9.99
C PRO A 195 3.43 9.31 8.71
N LEU A 196 3.37 10.41 7.99
CA LEU A 196 4.29 10.76 6.93
C LEU A 196 5.38 11.65 7.52
N VAL A 197 6.59 11.14 7.58
CA VAL A 197 7.72 11.82 8.19
C VAL A 197 8.69 12.33 7.13
N GLY A 198 9.21 13.52 7.38
CA GLY A 198 10.24 14.16 6.58
C GLY A 198 11.63 14.00 7.22
N PRO A 199 12.62 14.72 6.67
CA PRO A 199 13.98 14.74 7.23
C PRO A 199 14.00 15.09 8.71
N GLY A 200 14.80 14.36 9.49
CA GLY A 200 14.89 14.53 10.95
C GLY A 200 13.78 13.85 11.74
N GLY A 201 12.97 12.98 11.12
CA GLY A 201 11.92 12.21 11.81
C GLY A 201 10.72 13.05 12.28
N THR A 202 10.47 14.19 11.63
CA THR A 202 9.32 15.03 12.01
C THR A 202 8.09 14.69 11.19
N VAL A 203 6.93 14.57 11.85
CA VAL A 203 5.65 14.29 11.20
C VAL A 203 5.20 15.51 10.42
N LEU A 204 5.01 15.36 9.10
CA LEU A 204 4.52 16.39 8.20
C LEU A 204 3.07 16.14 7.76
N GLY A 205 2.61 14.90 7.88
CA GLY A 205 1.25 14.53 7.52
C GLY A 205 0.78 13.23 8.13
N LEU A 206 -0.53 13.01 8.02
CA LEU A 206 -1.24 11.79 8.38
C LEU A 206 -1.75 11.13 7.09
N PHE A 207 -1.42 9.89 6.85
CA PHE A 207 -1.92 9.12 5.71
C PHE A 207 -3.38 8.72 5.94
N THR A 208 -4.31 9.37 5.24
CA THR A 208 -5.75 9.20 5.49
C THR A 208 -6.40 8.19 4.55
N GLN A 209 -5.88 8.08 3.33
CA GLN A 209 -6.32 7.13 2.32
C GLN A 209 -5.27 7.00 1.21
N HIS A 210 -5.40 5.99 0.35
CA HIS A 210 -4.49 5.81 -0.79
C HIS A 210 -4.29 7.09 -1.58
N GLY A 211 -3.02 7.44 -1.76
CA GLY A 211 -2.61 8.61 -2.52
C GLY A 211 -2.89 9.96 -1.85
N SER A 212 -3.45 10.00 -0.63
CA SER A 212 -3.84 11.27 0.01
C SER A 212 -3.47 11.33 1.48
N ALA A 213 -3.04 12.51 1.93
CA ALA A 213 -2.64 12.76 3.30
C ALA A 213 -3.14 14.11 3.81
N LEU A 214 -3.41 14.17 5.10
CA LEU A 214 -3.73 15.40 5.82
C LEU A 214 -2.41 16.05 6.28
N PRO A 215 -2.11 17.32 5.91
CA PRO A 215 -1.00 18.04 6.51
C PRO A 215 -1.18 18.16 8.02
N ILE A 216 -0.14 17.88 8.79
CA ILE A 216 -0.25 17.97 10.26
C ILE A 216 -0.63 19.38 10.75
N ALA A 217 -0.32 20.40 9.96
CA ALA A 217 -0.75 21.76 10.19
C ALA A 217 -2.26 21.93 10.22
N ALA A 218 -2.98 21.25 9.33
CA ALA A 218 -4.43 21.32 9.28
C ALA A 218 -5.10 20.61 10.46
N ALA A 219 -4.41 19.66 11.10
CA ALA A 219 -4.87 18.95 12.29
C ALA A 219 -4.74 19.75 13.59
N GLN A 220 -3.86 20.76 13.64
CA GLN A 220 -3.46 21.42 14.89
C GLN A 220 -4.63 22.07 15.66
N ALA A 221 -5.59 22.66 14.96
CA ALA A 221 -6.73 23.32 15.59
C ALA A 221 -7.63 22.31 16.34
N ASP A 222 -7.88 21.17 15.72
CA ASP A 222 -8.70 20.10 16.33
C ASP A 222 -7.97 19.45 17.48
N LEU A 223 -6.69 19.12 17.31
CA LEU A 223 -5.86 18.54 18.37
C LEU A 223 -5.79 19.45 19.59
N ALA A 224 -5.63 20.77 19.38
CA ALA A 224 -5.65 21.74 20.47
C ALA A 224 -7.03 21.82 21.15
N ALA A 225 -8.12 21.72 20.37
CA ALA A 225 -9.49 21.73 20.90
C ALA A 225 -9.85 20.46 21.67
N TRP A 226 -9.24 19.32 21.32
CA TRP A 226 -9.48 18.03 21.97
C TRP A 226 -8.58 17.77 23.16
N HIS A 227 -7.43 18.43 23.21
CA HIS A 227 -6.44 18.25 24.28
C HIS A 227 -7.02 18.36 25.67
N GLY A 228 -6.83 17.32 26.48
CA GLY A 228 -7.32 17.25 27.85
C GLY A 228 -8.81 16.92 28.02
N ARG A 229 -9.52 16.53 26.93
CA ARG A 229 -10.89 16.02 27.02
C ARG A 229 -10.92 14.58 27.53
N ASP A 230 -11.99 14.24 28.25
CA ASP A 230 -12.29 12.85 28.57
C ASP A 230 -12.82 12.14 27.33
N GLY A 231 -12.15 11.06 26.94
CA GLY A 231 -12.55 10.27 25.77
C GLY A 231 -13.74 9.34 26.05
N THR A 232 -14.41 8.95 24.98
CA THR A 232 -15.44 7.91 25.02
C THR A 232 -14.77 6.53 24.94
N ALA A 233 -15.01 5.67 25.93
CA ALA A 233 -14.55 4.29 25.87
C ALA A 233 -15.29 3.52 24.78
N VAL A 234 -14.54 2.89 23.87
CA VAL A 234 -15.09 1.97 22.88
C VAL A 234 -15.00 0.55 23.43
N PRO A 235 -16.10 -0.22 23.47
CA PRO A 235 -16.08 -1.57 24.01
C PRO A 235 -15.06 -2.44 23.29
N LEU A 236 -14.28 -3.19 24.07
CA LEU A 236 -13.36 -4.19 23.53
C LEU A 236 -14.16 -5.43 23.12
N GLY A 237 -14.54 -5.50 21.85
CA GLY A 237 -15.06 -6.72 21.25
C GLY A 237 -13.94 -7.77 21.10
N ALA A 238 -14.31 -9.05 20.98
CA ALA A 238 -13.37 -10.07 20.52
C ALA A 238 -13.07 -9.77 19.04
N LEU A 239 -11.88 -9.23 18.76
CA LEU A 239 -11.42 -9.11 17.39
C LEU A 239 -10.95 -10.49 16.92
N PRO A 240 -11.43 -10.96 15.76
CA PRO A 240 -10.85 -12.14 15.14
C PRO A 240 -9.35 -11.96 14.98
N VAL A 241 -8.55 -12.96 15.30
CA VAL A 241 -7.08 -12.90 15.18
C VAL A 241 -6.65 -12.58 13.76
N ASP A 242 -7.42 -13.04 12.79
CA ASP A 242 -7.21 -12.79 11.36
C ASP A 242 -7.55 -11.35 10.93
N LEU A 243 -8.36 -10.61 11.70
CA LEU A 243 -8.71 -9.24 11.36
C LEU A 243 -7.51 -8.29 11.49
N VAL A 244 -6.67 -8.50 12.48
CA VAL A 244 -5.41 -7.73 12.68
C VAL A 244 -4.45 -7.92 11.50
N LEU A 245 -4.64 -8.97 10.74
CA LEU A 245 -3.78 -9.38 9.63
C LEU A 245 -4.42 -9.13 8.26
N ARG A 246 -5.69 -8.69 8.24
CA ARG A 246 -6.36 -8.22 7.02
C ARG A 246 -6.10 -6.74 6.87
N GLY A 247 -5.21 -6.40 5.98
CA GLY A 247 -5.15 -5.03 5.50
C GLY A 247 -6.47 -4.69 4.81
N THR A 248 -7.03 -3.55 5.09
CA THR A 248 -8.10 -3.01 4.29
C THR A 248 -7.73 -1.61 3.86
N ASP A 249 -7.65 -1.45 2.59
CA ASP A 249 -7.57 -0.21 1.83
C ASP A 249 -8.97 0.41 1.59
N GLY A 250 -9.91 0.17 2.50
CA GLY A 250 -11.28 0.65 2.38
C GLY A 250 -12.14 -0.13 1.37
N THR A 251 -11.57 -1.06 0.63
CA THR A 251 -12.37 -2.04 -0.12
C THR A 251 -12.82 -3.12 0.84
N SER A 252 -14.11 -3.24 1.05
CA SER A 252 -14.70 -4.40 1.71
C SER A 252 -14.32 -5.64 0.91
N VAL A 253 -13.23 -6.31 1.32
CA VAL A 253 -13.01 -7.67 0.87
C VAL A 253 -14.22 -8.46 1.40
N PRO A 254 -14.98 -9.12 0.55
CA PRO A 254 -16.03 -10.00 1.04
C PRO A 254 -15.38 -10.92 2.07
N SER A 255 -15.98 -11.03 3.25
CA SER A 255 -15.47 -11.86 4.34
C SER A 255 -15.56 -13.32 3.91
N SER A 256 -14.59 -13.74 3.14
CA SER A 256 -14.50 -15.12 2.65
C SER A 256 -14.12 -16.11 3.73
N GLY A 257 -13.96 -15.66 4.96
CA GLY A 257 -13.55 -16.56 6.05
C GLY A 257 -12.12 -17.09 5.95
N VAL A 258 -11.44 -16.89 4.83
CA VAL A 258 -10.06 -17.35 4.60
C VAL A 258 -9.09 -16.16 4.57
N SER A 259 -7.94 -16.30 5.21
CA SER A 259 -6.85 -15.32 5.16
C SER A 259 -5.51 -16.03 4.99
N LEU A 260 -4.58 -15.38 4.28
CA LEU A 260 -3.22 -15.87 4.09
C LEU A 260 -2.25 -14.84 4.69
N LEU A 261 -1.45 -15.29 5.67
CA LEU A 261 -0.63 -14.45 6.53
C LEU A 261 0.85 -14.48 6.18
N SER A 262 1.37 -15.66 5.93
CA SER A 262 2.78 -15.85 5.63
C SER A 262 3.01 -17.06 4.73
N VAL A 263 4.15 -17.02 4.06
CA VAL A 263 4.66 -18.10 3.22
C VAL A 263 6.07 -18.44 3.68
N ALA A 264 6.34 -19.69 3.99
CA ALA A 264 7.65 -20.15 4.45
C ALA A 264 8.07 -21.45 3.76
N PRO A 265 9.27 -21.50 3.16
CA PRO A 265 10.18 -20.40 2.88
C PRO A 265 9.59 -19.39 1.89
N THR A 266 10.07 -18.15 1.92
CA THR A 266 9.67 -17.06 1.00
C THR A 266 10.36 -17.16 -0.37
N ARG A 267 11.23 -18.15 -0.55
CA ARG A 267 11.99 -18.40 -1.78
C ARG A 267 11.96 -19.87 -2.18
N ALA A 268 11.95 -20.11 -3.47
CA ALA A 268 12.12 -21.43 -4.07
C ALA A 268 13.20 -21.38 -5.16
N SER A 269 13.82 -22.53 -5.44
CA SER A 269 14.74 -22.65 -6.56
C SER A 269 13.99 -23.12 -7.81
N THR A 270 14.38 -22.60 -8.98
CA THR A 270 13.91 -23.11 -10.27
C THR A 270 14.40 -24.52 -10.59
N THR A 271 15.47 -24.98 -9.94
CA THR A 271 16.11 -26.27 -10.26
C THR A 271 15.48 -27.47 -9.52
N GLN A 272 14.70 -27.23 -8.47
CA GLN A 272 14.10 -28.30 -7.67
C GLN A 272 12.69 -27.95 -7.19
N THR A 273 11.89 -28.99 -6.95
CA THR A 273 10.59 -28.81 -6.32
C THR A 273 10.75 -28.43 -4.85
N THR A 274 10.19 -27.28 -4.47
CA THR A 274 10.30 -26.75 -3.10
C THR A 274 8.97 -26.88 -2.38
N LEU A 275 8.96 -27.53 -1.21
CA LEU A 275 7.79 -27.56 -0.32
C LEU A 275 7.74 -26.24 0.44
N ILE A 276 6.60 -25.58 0.40
CA ILE A 276 6.32 -24.37 1.18
C ILE A 276 5.11 -24.58 2.08
N THR A 277 5.07 -23.87 3.17
CA THR A 277 3.94 -23.80 4.09
C THR A 277 3.34 -22.42 4.05
N LEU A 278 2.05 -22.35 3.83
CA LEU A 278 1.23 -21.16 3.91
C LEU A 278 0.60 -21.13 5.29
N GLN A 279 0.76 -20.03 6.02
CA GLN A 279 0.11 -19.79 7.29
C GLN A 279 -1.02 -18.78 7.11
N GLY A 280 -2.14 -19.03 7.79
CA GLY A 280 -3.32 -18.19 7.65
C GLY A 280 -4.42 -18.59 8.59
N SER A 281 -5.67 -18.34 8.20
CA SER A 281 -6.84 -18.81 8.94
C SER A 281 -7.98 -19.18 8.01
N GLY A 282 -8.92 -19.97 8.50
CA GLY A 282 -10.13 -20.34 7.77
C GLY A 282 -9.88 -21.33 6.62
N PHE A 283 -8.76 -22.03 6.57
CA PHE A 283 -8.46 -23.01 5.54
C PHE A 283 -9.35 -24.24 5.66
N ILE A 284 -10.01 -24.58 4.57
CA ILE A 284 -10.93 -25.71 4.45
C ILE A 284 -10.47 -26.58 3.28
N ALA A 285 -10.31 -27.88 3.55
CA ALA A 285 -10.04 -28.83 2.48
C ALA A 285 -11.28 -29.03 1.61
N GLY A 286 -11.09 -29.19 0.31
CA GLY A 286 -12.18 -29.39 -0.62
C GLY A 286 -11.72 -29.44 -2.08
N PRO A 287 -12.63 -29.70 -3.02
CA PRO A 287 -12.28 -29.89 -4.43
C PRO A 287 -11.80 -28.62 -5.13
N THR A 288 -12.12 -27.46 -4.57
CA THR A 288 -11.72 -26.14 -5.13
C THR A 288 -10.41 -25.63 -4.54
N LEU A 289 -9.80 -26.35 -3.54
CA LEU A 289 -8.54 -25.95 -2.94
C LEU A 289 -7.45 -25.84 -4.01
N ALA A 290 -6.94 -24.64 -4.19
CA ALA A 290 -5.87 -24.34 -5.13
C ALA A 290 -4.95 -23.27 -4.58
N VAL A 291 -3.67 -23.38 -4.89
CA VAL A 291 -2.68 -22.32 -4.63
C VAL A 291 -2.08 -21.92 -5.97
N ARG A 292 -2.18 -20.64 -6.28
CA ARG A 292 -1.72 -20.07 -7.54
C ARG A 292 -0.63 -19.04 -7.30
N PHE A 293 0.40 -19.06 -8.12
CA PHE A 293 1.50 -18.09 -8.10
C PHE A 293 1.34 -17.19 -9.33
N VAL A 294 1.09 -15.91 -9.09
CA VAL A 294 0.86 -14.91 -10.14
C VAL A 294 2.05 -13.96 -10.20
N PRO A 295 2.72 -13.84 -11.35
CA PRO A 295 3.85 -12.92 -11.48
C PRO A 295 3.47 -11.47 -11.17
N VAL A 296 4.33 -10.79 -10.40
CA VAL A 296 4.11 -9.37 -10.05
C VAL A 296 4.19 -8.47 -11.29
N ALA A 297 5.08 -8.78 -12.23
CA ALA A 297 5.31 -7.95 -13.42
C ALA A 297 4.28 -8.17 -14.55
N SER A 298 3.72 -9.38 -14.66
CA SER A 298 2.74 -9.71 -15.72
C SER A 298 1.96 -10.96 -15.35
N PRO A 299 0.63 -10.99 -15.50
CA PRO A 299 -0.20 -12.17 -15.20
C PRO A 299 0.11 -13.38 -16.10
N SER A 300 0.73 -13.15 -17.26
CA SER A 300 1.17 -14.22 -18.16
C SER A 300 2.39 -14.94 -17.55
N GLY A 301 2.25 -16.21 -17.24
CA GLY A 301 3.29 -16.99 -16.55
C GLY A 301 2.90 -17.43 -15.14
N ALA A 302 1.66 -17.18 -14.75
CA ALA A 302 1.09 -17.74 -13.54
C ALA A 302 1.08 -19.29 -13.61
N PHE A 303 1.39 -19.92 -12.47
CA PHE A 303 1.35 -21.37 -12.35
C PHE A 303 0.62 -21.81 -11.09
N GLN A 304 0.17 -23.05 -11.07
CA GLN A 304 -0.42 -23.66 -9.88
C GLN A 304 0.62 -24.42 -9.06
N GLY A 305 0.53 -24.27 -7.75
CA GLY A 305 1.25 -25.11 -6.81
C GLY A 305 0.74 -26.57 -6.88
N LEU A 306 1.65 -27.51 -6.66
CA LEU A 306 1.34 -28.93 -6.71
C LEU A 306 0.97 -29.46 -5.31
N ASN A 307 -0.03 -30.35 -5.26
CA ASN A 307 -0.41 -31.07 -4.04
C ASN A 307 -0.69 -30.15 -2.85
N ALA A 308 -1.48 -29.10 -3.06
CA ALA A 308 -1.96 -28.26 -1.97
C ALA A 308 -2.78 -29.11 -0.99
N THR A 309 -2.42 -29.08 0.28
CA THR A 309 -3.07 -29.86 1.33
C THR A 309 -3.26 -29.01 2.56
N VAL A 310 -4.49 -28.94 3.06
CA VAL A 310 -4.79 -28.29 4.34
C VAL A 310 -4.29 -29.20 5.46
N VAL A 311 -3.32 -28.71 6.22
CA VAL A 311 -2.80 -29.41 7.42
C VAL A 311 -3.78 -29.20 8.58
N ASN A 312 -4.28 -28.00 8.72
CA ASN A 312 -5.32 -27.59 9.68
C ASN A 312 -5.94 -26.26 9.24
N GLY A 313 -6.90 -25.74 9.97
CA GLY A 313 -7.57 -24.47 9.64
C GLY A 313 -6.66 -23.24 9.55
N SER A 314 -5.38 -23.36 9.91
CA SER A 314 -4.39 -22.27 9.88
C SER A 314 -3.15 -22.56 9.04
N ALA A 315 -3.05 -23.73 8.40
CA ALA A 315 -1.88 -24.09 7.61
C ALA A 315 -2.22 -24.92 6.36
N ILE A 316 -1.62 -24.54 5.23
CA ILE A 316 -1.61 -25.31 3.98
C ILE A 316 -0.16 -25.62 3.61
N THR A 317 0.10 -26.83 3.16
CA THR A 317 1.36 -27.17 2.50
C THR A 317 1.13 -27.29 0.99
N VAL A 318 2.09 -26.81 0.21
CA VAL A 318 2.03 -26.86 -1.26
C VAL A 318 3.45 -26.95 -1.82
N LYS A 319 3.62 -27.56 -2.98
CA LYS A 319 4.90 -27.64 -3.67
C LYS A 319 4.97 -26.66 -4.81
N VAL A 320 6.02 -25.87 -4.84
CA VAL A 320 6.42 -25.07 -6.00
C VAL A 320 7.17 -25.96 -6.98
N PRO A 321 6.71 -26.13 -8.23
CA PRO A 321 7.38 -27.02 -9.18
C PRO A 321 8.76 -26.50 -9.60
N ALA A 322 9.66 -27.44 -9.90
CA ALA A 322 10.88 -27.09 -10.62
C ALA A 322 10.53 -26.53 -12.01
N GLY A 323 11.36 -25.64 -12.53
CA GLY A 323 11.14 -24.97 -13.83
C GLY A 323 10.22 -23.75 -13.75
N ALA A 324 9.76 -23.32 -12.58
CA ALA A 324 9.10 -22.05 -12.42
C ALA A 324 10.06 -20.90 -12.82
N MET A 325 9.52 -19.86 -13.49
CA MET A 325 10.35 -18.75 -13.98
C MET A 325 10.94 -17.94 -12.82
N VAL A 326 12.19 -17.51 -12.99
CA VAL A 326 12.92 -16.68 -12.00
C VAL A 326 12.31 -15.30 -11.98
N GLN A 327 11.47 -15.01 -10.98
CA GLN A 327 10.81 -13.72 -10.75
C GLN A 327 10.07 -13.73 -9.42
N ASP A 328 9.44 -12.60 -9.09
CA ASP A 328 8.58 -12.43 -7.94
C ASP A 328 7.12 -12.74 -8.27
N TYR A 329 6.45 -13.39 -7.32
CA TYR A 329 5.07 -13.83 -7.45
C TYR A 329 4.23 -13.36 -6.26
N VAL A 330 2.98 -13.06 -6.52
CA VAL A 330 1.90 -12.99 -5.53
C VAL A 330 1.33 -14.40 -5.36
N VAL A 331 1.04 -14.81 -4.14
CA VAL A 331 0.44 -16.13 -3.86
C VAL A 331 -1.05 -15.96 -3.59
N GLU A 332 -1.86 -16.64 -4.39
CA GLU A 332 -3.31 -16.70 -4.26
C GLU A 332 -3.74 -18.08 -3.76
N VAL A 333 -4.61 -18.12 -2.76
CA VAL A 333 -5.23 -19.34 -2.25
C VAL A 333 -6.72 -19.31 -2.56
N THR A 334 -7.22 -20.33 -3.24
CA THR A 334 -8.64 -20.62 -3.32
C THR A 334 -8.95 -21.78 -2.38
N ASN A 335 -9.81 -21.55 -1.42
CA ASN A 335 -10.17 -22.48 -0.36
C ASN A 335 -11.10 -23.61 -0.87
N GLY A 336 -11.30 -24.64 -0.09
CA GLY A 336 -12.15 -25.77 -0.45
C GLY A 336 -13.65 -25.45 -0.59
N ASP A 337 -14.10 -24.32 -0.07
CA ASP A 337 -15.45 -23.75 -0.24
C ASP A 337 -15.54 -22.69 -1.35
N GLY A 338 -14.42 -22.44 -2.07
CA GLY A 338 -14.34 -21.43 -3.12
C GLY A 338 -13.95 -20.03 -2.66
N ALA A 339 -13.84 -19.77 -1.36
CA ALA A 339 -13.35 -18.52 -0.84
C ALA A 339 -11.87 -18.30 -1.20
N ALA A 340 -11.47 -17.07 -1.50
CA ALA A 340 -10.10 -16.77 -1.93
C ALA A 340 -9.41 -15.76 -1.01
N ALA A 341 -8.11 -15.93 -0.84
CA ALA A 341 -7.22 -14.98 -0.17
C ALA A 341 -5.93 -14.80 -0.98
N THR A 342 -5.36 -13.61 -0.89
CA THR A 342 -4.12 -13.25 -1.61
C THR A 342 -3.05 -12.80 -0.63
N PHE A 343 -1.83 -13.30 -0.83
CA PHE A 343 -0.65 -12.87 -0.11
C PHE A 343 0.14 -11.89 -0.98
N HIS A 344 0.12 -10.63 -0.60
CA HIS A 344 0.66 -9.52 -1.41
C HIS A 344 2.17 -9.33 -1.28
N THR A 345 2.82 -10.01 -0.31
CA THR A 345 4.29 -9.97 -0.24
C THR A 345 4.89 -10.89 -1.31
N ALA A 346 5.92 -10.42 -1.97
CA ALA A 346 6.54 -11.18 -3.05
C ALA A 346 7.14 -12.50 -2.55
N PHE A 347 6.72 -13.60 -3.18
CA PHE A 347 7.38 -14.90 -3.12
C PHE A 347 8.35 -14.99 -4.30
N THR A 348 9.63 -15.23 -4.04
CA THR A 348 10.66 -15.15 -5.07
C THR A 348 11.09 -16.54 -5.54
N VAL A 349 11.11 -16.77 -6.86
CA VAL A 349 11.78 -17.91 -7.46
C VAL A 349 13.19 -17.48 -7.91
N THR A 350 14.21 -18.18 -7.44
CA THR A 350 15.63 -17.93 -7.75
C THR A 350 16.23 -19.07 -8.57
N PRO A 351 17.37 -18.86 -9.24
CA PRO A 351 18.07 -19.89 -10.00
C PRO A 351 18.43 -21.14 -9.19
#